data_7bb5cb49f2d7dcbfb3cdfe0f6156fa30
#
_entry.id   7bb5cb49f2d7dcbfb3cdfe0f6156fa30
#
_cell.length_a   1.000
_cell.length_b   1.000
_cell.length_c   1.000
_cell.angle_alpha   90.00
_cell.angle_beta   90.00
_cell.angle_gamma   90.00
#
_symmetry.space_group_name_H-M   'P 1'
#
loop_
_entity.id
_entity.type
_entity.pdbx_description
1 polymer ?
#
loop_
_entity_poly.entity_id
_entity_poly.type
_entity_poly.pdbx_seq_one_letter_code
_entity_poly.pdbx_strand_id
1 'polypeptide(L)'
;MSFPQTPDILNKRSLPASVLNHDLPSALEQIYAWMLCSRTVDNRILELFRQGLIKGTVTGGQGNESLIVPLALLADKTQDVISFTHRGLGGHLVWSGHVCDHLNQYFANAESPTKAREGNIHHGDPSNRSIPMISHLGAMISNVIGLTDSQRRNGKNAVGFTFFGDGSSSTGDVHESLNLASLLSLPIIFVVENNKYAYSTPISEQFVKGTELWKRAEGYGIEGYSIDATDAHNVANELAKAIDKVRTTSRPILIEAHTLRLRGHAAYDTCDYLLPGEAESFLSQDGLPKLRAELVKCSSEEKVKQLEETVLSFIEASIKVSLSTARPDPKDMQADLFAPVQKPFAWKALIDSETPEVKTETLNSAQAINKALKKILTERSESVILGQDIGT
;
A
#
# COMPACT_ATOMS: atom_id res chain seq x y z
N MET A 1 -27.82 10.70 3.59
CA MET A 1 -27.58 10.38 5.03
C MET A 1 -26.16 10.84 5.34
N SER A 2 -25.88 11.34 6.55
CA SER A 2 -24.52 11.64 6.97
C SER A 2 -23.74 10.33 7.25
N PHE A 3 -22.43 10.33 6.98
CA PHE A 3 -21.57 9.21 7.36
C PHE A 3 -21.58 9.02 8.88
N PRO A 4 -21.48 7.77 9.35
CA PRO A 4 -21.42 7.50 10.78
C PRO A 4 -20.13 8.07 11.38
N GLN A 5 -20.21 8.52 12.63
CA GLN A 5 -19.04 9.01 13.35
C GLN A 5 -18.09 7.85 13.61
N THR A 6 -16.81 8.02 13.22
CA THR A 6 -15.78 7.03 13.48
C THR A 6 -15.54 6.91 15.00
N PRO A 7 -15.54 5.70 15.58
CA PRO A 7 -15.22 5.51 16.98
C PRO A 7 -13.81 6.00 17.35
N ASP A 8 -13.64 6.48 18.57
CA ASP A 8 -12.37 7.07 19.02
C ASP A 8 -11.19 6.12 18.84
N ILE A 9 -11.37 4.82 19.03
CA ILE A 9 -10.32 3.83 18.83
C ILE A 9 -9.85 3.75 17.38
N LEU A 10 -10.77 3.89 16.41
CA LEU A 10 -10.46 3.91 14.99
C LEU A 10 -10.04 5.31 14.48
N ASN A 11 -10.16 6.35 15.29
CA ASN A 11 -9.52 7.65 15.03
C ASN A 11 -8.03 7.63 15.34
N LYS A 12 -7.57 6.69 16.18
CA LYS A 12 -6.15 6.48 16.47
C LYS A 12 -5.51 5.71 15.32
N ARG A 13 -4.86 6.40 14.40
CA ARG A 13 -4.22 5.84 13.20
C ARG A 13 -2.70 5.86 13.23
N SER A 14 -2.11 6.20 14.36
CA SER A 14 -0.68 6.23 14.57
C SER A 14 -0.34 5.53 15.88
N LEU A 15 0.65 4.67 15.85
CA LEU A 15 1.18 3.96 17.01
C LEU A 15 2.68 4.28 17.14
N PRO A 16 3.07 5.21 17.99
CA PRO A 16 4.49 5.45 18.26
C PRO A 16 5.16 4.19 18.81
N ALA A 17 6.35 3.85 18.31
CA ALA A 17 7.08 2.65 18.74
C ALA A 17 7.32 2.59 20.26
N SER A 18 7.40 3.75 20.92
CA SER A 18 7.51 3.84 22.37
C SER A 18 6.32 3.22 23.12
N VAL A 19 5.12 3.28 22.55
CA VAL A 19 3.90 2.74 23.17
C VAL A 19 3.96 1.23 23.29
N LEU A 20 4.62 0.53 22.34
CA LEU A 20 4.84 -0.92 22.40
C LEU A 20 5.64 -1.34 23.64
N ASN A 21 6.50 -0.45 24.15
CA ASN A 21 7.36 -0.72 25.29
C ASN A 21 6.79 -0.22 26.64
N HIS A 22 5.90 0.79 26.61
CA HIS A 22 5.45 1.49 27.82
C HIS A 22 3.97 1.31 28.13
N ASP A 23 3.13 1.05 27.11
CA ASP A 23 1.69 0.84 27.25
C ASP A 23 1.20 -0.23 26.28
N LEU A 24 1.68 -1.45 26.50
CA LEU A 24 1.34 -2.60 25.67
C LEU A 24 -0.17 -2.83 25.54
N PRO A 25 -0.98 -2.77 26.63
CA PRO A 25 -2.43 -2.96 26.50
C PRO A 25 -3.08 -2.00 25.50
N SER A 26 -2.72 -0.71 25.54
CA SER A 26 -3.25 0.30 24.60
C SER A 26 -2.79 0.03 23.17
N ALA A 27 -1.53 -0.42 22.99
CA ALA A 27 -1.02 -0.78 21.66
C ALA A 27 -1.77 -1.99 21.07
N LEU A 28 -1.95 -3.05 21.87
CA LEU A 28 -2.67 -4.25 21.42
C LEU A 28 -4.14 -3.95 21.13
N GLU A 29 -4.80 -3.12 21.94
CA GLU A 29 -6.16 -2.67 21.73
C GLU A 29 -6.33 -1.97 20.37
N GLN A 30 -5.41 -1.06 20.06
CA GLN A 30 -5.43 -0.31 18.80
C GLN A 30 -5.17 -1.21 17.59
N ILE A 31 -4.17 -2.09 17.67
CA ILE A 31 -3.87 -3.06 16.61
C ILE A 31 -5.08 -3.99 16.40
N TYR A 32 -5.64 -4.54 17.50
CA TYR A 32 -6.77 -5.43 17.43
C TYR A 32 -8.02 -4.78 16.82
N ALA A 33 -8.34 -3.55 17.22
CA ALA A 33 -9.49 -2.82 16.69
C ALA A 33 -9.40 -2.64 15.17
N TRP A 34 -8.23 -2.30 14.64
CA TRP A 34 -8.04 -2.15 13.20
C TRP A 34 -7.98 -3.48 12.45
N MET A 35 -7.40 -4.53 13.05
CA MET A 35 -7.45 -5.87 12.47
C MET A 35 -8.88 -6.40 12.40
N LEU A 36 -9.67 -6.21 13.46
CA LEU A 36 -11.09 -6.57 13.50
C LEU A 36 -11.90 -5.77 12.48
N CYS A 37 -11.64 -4.46 12.37
CA CYS A 37 -12.27 -3.61 11.38
C CYS A 37 -11.98 -4.13 9.95
N SER A 38 -10.72 -4.41 9.62
CA SER A 38 -10.31 -4.97 8.34
C SER A 38 -11.01 -6.30 8.04
N ARG A 39 -10.95 -7.25 8.97
CA ARG A 39 -11.57 -8.57 8.83
C ARG A 39 -13.07 -8.48 8.63
N THR A 40 -13.74 -7.61 9.38
CA THR A 40 -15.20 -7.44 9.29
C THR A 40 -15.61 -6.81 7.98
N VAL A 41 -14.91 -5.74 7.55
CA VAL A 41 -15.17 -5.11 6.24
C VAL A 41 -14.97 -6.11 5.12
N ASP A 42 -13.89 -6.90 5.14
CA ASP A 42 -13.61 -7.91 4.13
C ASP A 42 -14.69 -9.01 4.08
N ASN A 43 -15.11 -9.54 5.22
CA ASN A 43 -16.20 -10.50 5.31
C ASN A 43 -17.51 -9.94 4.72
N ARG A 44 -17.85 -8.70 5.08
CA ARG A 44 -19.08 -8.05 4.59
C ARG A 44 -19.02 -7.78 3.08
N ILE A 45 -17.88 -7.38 2.54
CA ILE A 45 -17.68 -7.23 1.08
C ILE A 45 -17.91 -8.56 0.36
N LEU A 46 -17.39 -9.67 0.88
CA LEU A 46 -17.59 -11.00 0.31
C LEU A 46 -19.06 -11.44 0.36
N GLU A 47 -19.75 -11.17 1.45
CA GLU A 47 -21.18 -11.48 1.59
C GLU A 47 -22.02 -10.66 0.61
N LEU A 48 -21.76 -9.37 0.49
CA LEU A 48 -22.46 -8.46 -0.42
C LEU A 48 -22.17 -8.80 -1.90
N PHE A 49 -20.96 -9.27 -2.19
CA PHE A 49 -20.63 -9.82 -3.52
C PHE A 49 -21.48 -11.06 -3.83
N ARG A 50 -21.58 -12.02 -2.90
CA ARG A 50 -22.42 -13.22 -3.08
C ARG A 50 -23.90 -12.89 -3.24
N GLN A 51 -24.38 -11.80 -2.63
CA GLN A 51 -25.72 -11.27 -2.82
C GLN A 51 -25.90 -10.51 -4.15
N GLY A 52 -24.82 -10.34 -4.93
CA GLY A 52 -24.86 -9.63 -6.21
C GLY A 52 -24.92 -8.10 -6.10
N LEU A 53 -24.73 -7.55 -4.91
CA LEU A 53 -24.74 -6.10 -4.66
C LEU A 53 -23.40 -5.45 -5.04
N ILE A 54 -22.30 -6.18 -4.94
CA ILE A 54 -20.98 -5.79 -5.42
C ILE A 54 -20.71 -6.51 -6.73
N LYS A 55 -20.17 -5.78 -7.73
CA LYS A 55 -19.84 -6.29 -9.08
C LYS A 55 -18.32 -6.26 -9.28
N GLY A 56 -17.86 -7.08 -10.22
CA GLY A 56 -16.44 -7.17 -10.57
C GLY A 56 -15.66 -8.16 -9.70
N THR A 57 -14.36 -8.02 -9.65
CA THR A 57 -13.47 -8.90 -8.87
C THR A 57 -13.39 -8.41 -7.43
N VAL A 58 -13.57 -9.31 -6.49
CA VAL A 58 -13.33 -9.08 -5.06
C VAL A 58 -12.21 -9.99 -4.60
N THR A 59 -11.14 -9.40 -4.09
CA THR A 59 -10.01 -10.10 -3.49
C THR A 59 -10.00 -9.83 -1.99
N GLY A 60 -9.80 -10.86 -1.18
CA GLY A 60 -9.75 -10.74 0.27
C GLY A 60 -8.33 -10.59 0.82
N GLY A 61 -8.21 -9.84 1.91
CA GLY A 61 -6.96 -9.65 2.65
C GLY A 61 -6.84 -10.51 3.92
N GLN A 62 -7.77 -11.45 4.13
CA GLN A 62 -7.82 -12.25 5.35
C GLN A 62 -6.58 -13.10 5.55
N GLY A 63 -5.96 -12.94 6.72
CA GLY A 63 -4.67 -13.56 7.07
C GLY A 63 -3.48 -12.62 6.91
N ASN A 64 -3.65 -11.46 6.28
CA ASN A 64 -2.60 -10.45 6.09
C ASN A 64 -2.69 -9.30 7.11
N GLU A 65 -3.76 -9.25 7.91
CA GLU A 65 -4.02 -8.15 8.84
C GLU A 65 -2.90 -7.99 9.87
N SER A 66 -2.34 -9.11 10.35
CA SER A 66 -1.26 -9.11 11.34
C SER A 66 0.03 -8.45 10.86
N LEU A 67 0.24 -8.34 9.54
CA LEU A 67 1.36 -7.63 8.93
C LEU A 67 1.00 -6.18 8.64
N ILE A 68 -0.09 -5.99 7.90
CA ILE A 68 -0.35 -4.72 7.24
C ILE A 68 -0.88 -3.64 8.19
N VAL A 69 -1.65 -4.05 9.22
CA VAL A 69 -2.21 -3.12 10.20
C VAL A 69 -1.12 -2.53 11.11
N PRO A 70 -0.26 -3.33 11.76
CA PRO A 70 0.84 -2.78 12.56
C PRO A 70 1.76 -1.87 11.74
N LEU A 71 2.12 -2.24 10.51
CA LEU A 71 2.95 -1.40 9.67
C LEU A 71 2.30 -0.04 9.39
N ALA A 72 1.04 -0.04 8.98
CA ALA A 72 0.33 1.18 8.69
C ALA A 72 0.11 2.07 9.93
N LEU A 73 0.03 1.49 11.12
CA LEU A 73 -0.03 2.23 12.39
C LEU A 73 1.32 2.85 12.78
N LEU A 74 2.43 2.17 12.51
CA LEU A 74 3.78 2.62 12.84
C LEU A 74 4.34 3.66 11.87
N ALA A 75 3.88 3.66 10.63
CA ALA A 75 4.32 4.60 9.61
C ALA A 75 3.91 6.05 9.94
N ASP A 76 4.78 7.00 9.62
CA ASP A 76 4.51 8.44 9.76
C ASP A 76 3.78 8.97 8.53
N LYS A 77 2.46 9.02 8.63
CA LYS A 77 1.58 9.48 7.54
C LYS A 77 1.77 10.95 7.15
N THR A 78 2.60 11.71 7.87
CA THR A 78 2.89 13.11 7.52
C THR A 78 3.99 13.22 6.45
N GLN A 79 4.81 12.19 6.27
CA GLN A 79 5.94 12.21 5.35
C GLN A 79 6.20 10.89 4.61
N ASP A 80 5.85 9.74 5.18
CA ASP A 80 6.13 8.42 4.60
C ASP A 80 5.28 8.16 3.34
N VAL A 81 5.77 7.25 2.52
CA VAL A 81 5.17 6.85 1.23
C VAL A 81 4.83 5.38 1.29
N ILE A 82 3.67 4.99 0.77
CA ILE A 82 3.24 3.59 0.78
C ILE A 82 2.54 3.18 -0.52
N SER A 83 2.72 1.91 -0.90
CA SER A 83 1.89 1.23 -1.89
C SER A 83 1.57 -0.18 -1.38
N PHE A 84 0.29 -0.47 -1.20
CA PHE A 84 -0.21 -1.77 -0.75
C PHE A 84 -0.43 -2.72 -1.92
N THR A 85 -0.53 -4.03 -1.63
CA THR A 85 -1.06 -5.02 -2.58
C THR A 85 -2.60 -5.05 -2.52
N HIS A 86 -3.22 -5.85 -3.39
CA HIS A 86 -4.67 -6.11 -3.36
C HIS A 86 -5.15 -6.78 -2.04
N ARG A 87 -4.22 -7.29 -1.21
CA ARG A 87 -4.51 -7.87 0.11
C ARG A 87 -4.30 -6.88 1.25
N GLY A 88 -3.95 -5.65 0.93
CA GLY A 88 -3.63 -4.61 1.89
C GLY A 88 -4.83 -3.83 2.44
N LEU A 89 -6.06 -4.37 2.43
CA LEU A 89 -7.26 -3.65 2.88
C LEU A 89 -7.08 -3.01 4.26
N GLY A 90 -6.59 -3.75 5.24
CA GLY A 90 -6.34 -3.22 6.59
C GLY A 90 -5.39 -2.03 6.61
N GLY A 91 -4.36 -2.07 5.78
CA GLY A 91 -3.43 -0.95 5.61
C GLY A 91 -4.09 0.29 5.02
N HIS A 92 -4.89 0.12 3.95
CA HIS A 92 -5.65 1.22 3.37
C HIS A 92 -6.62 1.86 4.38
N LEU A 93 -7.35 1.03 5.15
CA LEU A 93 -8.28 1.50 6.17
C LEU A 93 -7.58 2.34 7.24
N VAL A 94 -6.43 1.88 7.76
CA VAL A 94 -5.61 2.62 8.72
C VAL A 94 -5.05 3.90 8.11
N TRP A 95 -4.58 3.82 6.84
CA TRP A 95 -3.92 4.95 6.19
C TRP A 95 -4.89 6.09 5.90
N SER A 96 -6.03 5.81 5.29
CA SER A 96 -7.07 6.81 4.98
C SER A 96 -7.88 7.20 6.21
N GLY A 97 -8.21 6.24 7.09
CA GLY A 97 -9.15 6.41 8.20
C GLY A 97 -10.63 6.45 7.78
N HIS A 98 -10.92 6.19 6.51
CA HIS A 98 -12.26 6.35 5.93
C HIS A 98 -12.81 5.01 5.42
N VAL A 99 -13.49 4.26 6.31
CA VAL A 99 -14.10 2.96 5.96
C VAL A 99 -15.14 3.12 4.84
N CYS A 100 -15.91 4.21 4.85
CA CYS A 100 -16.94 4.45 3.84
C CYS A 100 -16.35 4.64 2.42
N ASP A 101 -15.16 5.23 2.29
CA ASP A 101 -14.52 5.41 0.97
C ASP A 101 -14.23 4.05 0.31
N HIS A 102 -13.75 3.08 1.11
CA HIS A 102 -13.50 1.72 0.62
C HIS A 102 -14.79 0.99 0.27
N LEU A 103 -15.82 1.11 1.10
CA LEU A 103 -17.14 0.54 0.81
C LEU A 103 -17.73 1.17 -0.46
N ASN A 104 -17.67 2.50 -0.58
CA ASN A 104 -18.13 3.22 -1.77
C ASN A 104 -17.38 2.78 -3.03
N GLN A 105 -16.09 2.49 -2.92
CA GLN A 105 -15.28 1.96 -4.02
C GLN A 105 -15.81 0.59 -4.49
N TYR A 106 -16.06 -0.33 -3.57
CA TYR A 106 -16.60 -1.65 -3.90
C TYR A 106 -18.04 -1.59 -4.43
N PHE A 107 -18.85 -0.65 -3.97
CA PHE A 107 -20.20 -0.42 -4.49
C PHE A 107 -20.22 0.33 -5.82
N ALA A 108 -19.11 0.87 -6.27
CA ALA A 108 -18.98 1.70 -7.48
C ALA A 108 -20.01 2.84 -7.48
N ASN A 109 -20.10 3.59 -6.39
CA ASN A 109 -21.01 4.74 -6.27
C ASN A 109 -20.31 6.09 -6.48
N ALA A 110 -21.07 7.18 -6.52
CA ALA A 110 -20.58 8.51 -6.86
C ALA A 110 -19.55 9.06 -5.84
N GLU A 111 -19.65 8.65 -4.58
CA GLU A 111 -18.75 9.08 -3.49
C GLU A 111 -17.50 8.20 -3.38
N SER A 112 -17.29 7.27 -4.31
CA SER A 112 -16.08 6.44 -4.31
C SER A 112 -14.83 7.26 -4.67
N PRO A 113 -13.65 6.93 -4.15
CA PRO A 113 -12.39 7.63 -4.45
C PRO A 113 -12.11 7.76 -5.96
N THR A 114 -12.52 6.76 -6.75
CA THR A 114 -12.35 6.77 -8.21
C THR A 114 -13.61 7.18 -8.98
N LYS A 115 -14.67 7.60 -8.29
CA LYS A 115 -15.98 7.91 -8.89
C LYS A 115 -16.47 6.79 -9.80
N ALA A 116 -16.34 5.55 -9.32
CA ALA A 116 -16.69 4.29 -9.99
C ALA A 116 -15.94 3.99 -11.30
N ARG A 117 -14.80 4.63 -11.57
CA ARG A 117 -13.98 4.35 -12.77
C ARG A 117 -13.09 3.13 -12.60
N GLU A 118 -12.76 2.79 -11.37
CA GLU A 118 -12.02 1.59 -11.00
C GLU A 118 -12.82 0.75 -10.00
N GLY A 119 -12.55 -0.54 -9.99
CA GLY A 119 -13.16 -1.48 -9.05
C GLY A 119 -12.20 -1.96 -7.96
N ASN A 120 -12.71 -2.79 -7.06
CA ASN A 120 -11.92 -3.42 -6.01
C ASN A 120 -11.12 -2.37 -5.20
N ILE A 121 -9.90 -2.70 -4.81
CA ILE A 121 -9.00 -1.85 -4.02
C ILE A 121 -8.07 -0.97 -4.91
N HIS A 122 -8.36 -0.83 -6.19
CA HIS A 122 -7.56 -0.05 -7.13
C HIS A 122 -7.72 1.46 -6.93
N HIS A 123 -7.38 1.93 -5.76
CA HIS A 123 -7.35 3.35 -5.44
C HIS A 123 -6.21 3.67 -4.47
N GLY A 124 -5.80 4.90 -4.45
CA GLY A 124 -4.82 5.44 -3.53
C GLY A 124 -5.31 6.70 -2.85
N ASP A 125 -4.45 7.31 -2.08
CA ASP A 125 -4.66 8.62 -1.46
C ASP A 125 -3.42 9.48 -1.73
N PRO A 126 -3.37 10.17 -2.87
CA PRO A 126 -2.21 10.99 -3.24
C PRO A 126 -1.89 12.09 -2.23
N SER A 127 -2.91 12.63 -1.53
CA SER A 127 -2.73 13.67 -0.52
C SER A 127 -1.93 13.16 0.68
N ASN A 128 -2.07 11.87 1.00
CA ASN A 128 -1.33 11.18 2.05
C ASN A 128 -0.24 10.23 1.51
N ARG A 129 0.16 10.38 0.25
CA ARG A 129 1.24 9.59 -0.39
C ARG A 129 1.00 8.08 -0.38
N SER A 130 -0.25 7.65 -0.39
CA SER A 130 -0.64 6.27 -0.67
C SER A 130 -0.81 6.09 -2.18
N ILE A 131 0.12 5.37 -2.78
CA ILE A 131 0.12 5.09 -4.21
C ILE A 131 -0.89 3.97 -4.50
N PRO A 132 -1.77 4.14 -5.49
CA PRO A 132 -2.75 3.12 -5.82
C PRO A 132 -2.08 1.82 -6.29
N MET A 133 -2.64 0.69 -5.89
CA MET A 133 -2.29 -0.60 -6.46
C MET A 133 -2.83 -0.70 -7.89
N ILE A 134 -2.07 -1.36 -8.76
CA ILE A 134 -2.51 -1.74 -10.11
C ILE A 134 -2.24 -3.23 -10.34
N SER A 135 -2.86 -3.80 -11.38
CA SER A 135 -2.74 -5.23 -11.68
C SER A 135 -1.37 -5.64 -12.27
N HIS A 136 -0.52 -4.70 -12.66
CA HIS A 136 0.86 -4.97 -13.07
C HIS A 136 1.72 -5.22 -11.83
N LEU A 137 2.04 -6.48 -11.61
CA LEU A 137 2.78 -6.93 -10.43
C LEU A 137 4.18 -6.29 -10.37
N GLY A 138 4.49 -5.65 -9.23
CA GLY A 138 5.78 -4.99 -9.01
C GLY A 138 5.89 -3.56 -9.54
N ALA A 139 5.06 -3.12 -10.49
CA ALA A 139 5.23 -1.83 -11.17
C ALA A 139 5.12 -0.61 -10.24
N MET A 140 4.35 -0.68 -9.14
CA MET A 140 4.21 0.44 -8.22
C MET A 140 5.43 0.65 -7.30
N ILE A 141 6.35 -0.30 -7.26
CA ILE A 141 7.56 -0.19 -6.45
C ILE A 141 8.42 1.01 -6.90
N SER A 142 8.61 1.16 -8.21
CA SER A 142 9.36 2.30 -8.77
C SER A 142 8.72 3.65 -8.42
N ASN A 143 7.39 3.71 -8.33
CA ASN A 143 6.67 4.92 -7.92
C ASN A 143 6.93 5.26 -6.43
N VAL A 144 6.95 4.23 -5.55
CA VAL A 144 7.33 4.42 -4.14
C VAL A 144 8.75 4.96 -4.03
N ILE A 145 9.69 4.39 -4.78
CA ILE A 145 11.09 4.83 -4.82
C ILE A 145 11.19 6.29 -5.24
N GLY A 146 10.57 6.66 -6.37
CA GLY A 146 10.60 8.02 -6.90
C GLY A 146 9.99 9.04 -5.95
N LEU A 147 8.83 8.72 -5.35
CA LEU A 147 8.17 9.63 -4.43
C LEU A 147 8.95 9.75 -3.11
N THR A 148 9.55 8.67 -2.61
CA THR A 148 10.40 8.70 -1.41
C THR A 148 11.66 9.55 -1.65
N ASP A 149 12.31 9.39 -2.81
CA ASP A 149 13.45 10.24 -3.17
C ASP A 149 13.05 11.71 -3.27
N SER A 150 11.88 12.00 -3.86
CA SER A 150 11.33 13.35 -3.91
C SER A 150 11.08 13.94 -2.51
N GLN A 151 10.48 13.17 -1.58
CA GLN A 151 10.31 13.62 -0.20
C GLN A 151 11.65 13.95 0.47
N ARG A 152 12.65 13.08 0.27
CA ARG A 152 14.00 13.27 0.81
C ARG A 152 14.67 14.52 0.25
N ARG A 153 14.59 14.78 -1.05
CA ARG A 153 15.11 16.00 -1.69
C ARG A 153 14.44 17.25 -1.17
N ASN A 154 13.19 17.15 -0.73
CA ASN A 154 12.45 18.22 -0.06
C ASN A 154 12.72 18.30 1.47
N GLY A 155 13.78 17.67 1.96
CA GLY A 155 14.22 17.75 3.36
C GLY A 155 13.38 16.94 4.34
N LYS A 156 12.53 16.02 3.85
CA LYS A 156 11.75 15.10 4.70
C LYS A 156 12.58 13.87 5.05
N ASN A 157 12.37 13.33 6.24
CA ASN A 157 12.97 12.07 6.68
C ASN A 157 12.00 10.90 6.42
N ALA A 158 11.48 10.82 5.19
CA ALA A 158 10.47 9.87 4.78
C ALA A 158 11.04 8.46 4.60
N VAL A 159 10.24 7.45 4.91
CA VAL A 159 10.47 6.04 4.57
C VAL A 159 9.44 5.62 3.52
N GLY A 160 9.89 4.87 2.53
CA GLY A 160 9.01 4.25 1.54
C GLY A 160 8.69 2.81 1.94
N PHE A 161 7.42 2.42 1.86
CA PHE A 161 6.95 1.07 2.09
C PHE A 161 6.36 0.50 0.81
N THR A 162 6.82 -0.65 0.39
CA THR A 162 6.29 -1.31 -0.79
C THR A 162 6.10 -2.79 -0.54
N PHE A 163 4.97 -3.32 -1.00
CA PHE A 163 4.56 -4.69 -0.80
C PHE A 163 4.43 -5.41 -2.13
N PHE A 164 4.81 -6.66 -2.15
CA PHE A 164 4.60 -7.55 -3.30
C PHE A 164 4.54 -9.00 -2.82
N GLY A 165 3.74 -9.82 -3.49
CA GLY A 165 3.62 -11.24 -3.15
C GLY A 165 4.82 -12.08 -3.61
N ASP A 166 4.89 -13.32 -3.13
CA ASP A 166 5.85 -14.33 -3.57
C ASP A 166 5.90 -14.45 -5.09
N GLY A 167 4.74 -14.55 -5.76
CA GLY A 167 4.67 -14.59 -7.22
C GLY A 167 5.24 -13.35 -7.91
N SER A 168 4.97 -12.16 -7.38
CA SER A 168 5.50 -10.90 -7.95
C SER A 168 7.01 -10.77 -7.77
N SER A 169 7.58 -11.44 -6.78
CA SER A 169 9.01 -11.33 -6.44
C SER A 169 9.96 -11.71 -7.57
N SER A 170 9.46 -12.34 -8.64
CA SER A 170 10.22 -12.75 -9.82
C SER A 170 10.08 -11.79 -11.01
N THR A 171 9.35 -10.67 -10.87
CA THR A 171 9.23 -9.68 -11.93
C THR A 171 10.49 -8.82 -12.05
N GLY A 172 10.79 -8.33 -13.25
CA GLY A 172 11.93 -7.43 -13.50
C GLY A 172 11.83 -6.15 -12.66
N ASP A 173 10.63 -5.58 -12.53
CA ASP A 173 10.38 -4.36 -11.73
C ASP A 173 10.86 -4.49 -10.29
N VAL A 174 10.69 -5.65 -9.65
CA VAL A 174 11.18 -5.90 -8.28
C VAL A 174 12.72 -5.88 -8.26
N HIS A 175 13.37 -6.60 -9.18
CA HIS A 175 14.82 -6.70 -9.24
C HIS A 175 15.49 -5.35 -9.54
N GLU A 176 14.98 -4.63 -10.51
CA GLU A 176 15.46 -3.30 -10.88
C GLU A 176 15.28 -2.29 -9.74
N SER A 177 14.13 -2.36 -9.05
CA SER A 177 13.81 -1.50 -7.92
C SER A 177 14.70 -1.74 -6.71
N LEU A 178 14.99 -2.99 -6.37
CA LEU A 178 15.95 -3.34 -5.30
C LEU A 178 17.34 -2.79 -5.60
N ASN A 179 17.82 -2.95 -6.83
CA ASN A 179 19.09 -2.43 -7.28
C ASN A 179 19.13 -0.89 -7.21
N LEU A 180 18.10 -0.21 -7.73
CA LEU A 180 18.02 1.24 -7.74
C LEU A 180 17.99 1.84 -6.33
N ALA A 181 17.17 1.29 -5.45
CA ALA A 181 17.07 1.75 -4.06
C ALA A 181 18.38 1.57 -3.30
N SER A 182 19.10 0.46 -3.55
CA SER A 182 20.41 0.21 -2.97
C SER A 182 21.43 1.22 -3.48
N LEU A 183 21.53 1.41 -4.79
CA LEU A 183 22.46 2.34 -5.45
C LEU A 183 22.28 3.77 -4.93
N LEU A 184 21.04 4.23 -4.85
CA LEU A 184 20.72 5.59 -4.41
C LEU A 184 20.68 5.74 -2.88
N SER A 185 20.90 4.65 -2.13
CA SER A 185 20.82 4.63 -0.66
C SER A 185 19.52 5.22 -0.17
N LEU A 186 18.39 4.71 -0.65
CA LEU A 186 17.06 5.21 -0.30
C LEU A 186 16.46 4.45 0.89
N PRO A 187 15.77 5.14 1.79
CA PRO A 187 15.12 4.56 2.95
C PRO A 187 13.83 3.81 2.55
N ILE A 188 13.97 2.64 1.96
CA ILE A 188 12.85 1.82 1.49
C ILE A 188 12.77 0.51 2.28
N ILE A 189 11.59 0.15 2.74
CA ILE A 189 11.28 -1.18 3.27
C ILE A 189 10.51 -1.94 2.19
N PHE A 190 11.16 -2.93 1.60
CA PHE A 190 10.56 -3.90 0.70
C PHE A 190 9.97 -5.05 1.51
N VAL A 191 8.69 -5.35 1.33
CA VAL A 191 8.02 -6.44 2.05
C VAL A 191 7.49 -7.46 1.06
N VAL A 192 8.02 -8.68 1.15
CA VAL A 192 7.48 -9.84 0.44
C VAL A 192 6.36 -10.44 1.28
N GLU A 193 5.12 -10.36 0.81
CA GLU A 193 3.97 -11.05 1.40
C GLU A 193 3.98 -12.52 0.95
N ASN A 194 4.75 -13.36 1.65
CA ASN A 194 4.85 -14.77 1.32
C ASN A 194 3.71 -15.57 1.98
N ASN A 195 2.63 -15.74 1.25
CA ASN A 195 1.48 -16.55 1.67
C ASN A 195 1.50 -17.96 1.04
N LYS A 196 2.63 -18.35 0.44
CA LYS A 196 2.92 -19.64 -0.20
C LYS A 196 2.18 -19.92 -1.52
N TYR A 197 1.38 -19.00 -2.03
CA TYR A 197 0.57 -19.21 -3.23
C TYR A 197 0.53 -17.97 -4.14
N ALA A 198 1.06 -18.09 -5.35
CA ALA A 198 0.80 -17.15 -6.44
C ALA A 198 -0.47 -17.59 -7.16
N TYR A 199 -1.63 -17.02 -6.82
CA TYR A 199 -2.96 -17.51 -7.21
C TYR A 199 -3.13 -18.98 -6.78
N SER A 200 -3.08 -19.94 -7.70
CA SER A 200 -3.16 -21.38 -7.45
C SER A 200 -1.80 -22.10 -7.47
N THR A 201 -0.72 -21.40 -7.82
CA THR A 201 0.61 -21.97 -7.94
C THR A 201 1.32 -21.96 -6.58
N PRO A 202 1.59 -23.12 -5.98
CA PRO A 202 2.28 -23.20 -4.69
C PRO A 202 3.74 -22.74 -4.82
N ILE A 203 4.32 -22.30 -3.72
CA ILE A 203 5.71 -21.79 -3.69
C ILE A 203 6.73 -22.84 -4.18
N SER A 204 6.43 -24.12 -4.00
CA SER A 204 7.27 -25.24 -4.48
C SER A 204 7.36 -25.36 -6.00
N GLU A 205 6.42 -24.76 -6.73
CA GLU A 205 6.42 -24.68 -8.19
C GLU A 205 6.94 -23.35 -8.71
N GLN A 206 7.07 -22.35 -7.84
CA GLN A 206 7.61 -21.03 -8.17
C GLN A 206 9.13 -20.99 -8.02
N PHE A 207 9.67 -21.68 -7.03
CA PHE A 207 11.09 -21.60 -6.65
C PHE A 207 11.69 -22.98 -6.36
N VAL A 208 13.01 -23.07 -6.50
CA VAL A 208 13.77 -24.24 -6.08
C VAL A 208 13.55 -24.48 -4.58
N LYS A 209 13.40 -25.73 -4.19
CA LYS A 209 13.19 -26.12 -2.79
C LYS A 209 14.26 -25.51 -1.86
N GLY A 210 13.81 -24.88 -0.80
CA GLY A 210 14.67 -24.21 0.17
C GLY A 210 15.05 -22.78 -0.19
N THR A 211 14.45 -22.20 -1.24
CA THR A 211 14.61 -20.77 -1.53
C THR A 211 13.95 -19.94 -0.43
N GLU A 212 14.71 -19.01 0.11
CA GLU A 212 14.27 -17.97 1.03
C GLU A 212 14.38 -16.64 0.28
N LEU A 213 13.24 -15.97 0.08
CA LEU A 213 13.16 -14.79 -0.79
C LEU A 213 13.94 -13.60 -0.23
N TRP A 214 14.02 -13.47 1.09
CA TRP A 214 14.80 -12.42 1.74
C TRP A 214 16.30 -12.49 1.43
N LYS A 215 16.86 -13.69 1.13
CA LYS A 215 18.27 -13.85 0.78
C LYS A 215 18.66 -13.18 -0.54
N ARG A 216 17.68 -12.81 -1.37
CA ARG A 216 17.94 -11.99 -2.56
C ARG A 216 18.53 -10.63 -2.23
N ALA A 217 18.29 -10.11 -1.04
CA ALA A 217 18.85 -8.87 -0.53
C ALA A 217 20.38 -8.82 -0.65
N GLU A 218 21.05 -9.93 -0.39
CA GLU A 218 22.51 -10.05 -0.46
C GLU A 218 23.05 -9.68 -1.85
N GLY A 219 22.35 -10.13 -2.92
CA GLY A 219 22.71 -9.82 -4.31
C GLY A 219 22.68 -8.33 -4.66
N TYR A 220 21.99 -7.52 -3.86
CA TYR A 220 21.87 -6.06 -4.02
C TYR A 220 22.65 -5.29 -2.95
N GLY A 221 23.41 -5.97 -2.09
CA GLY A 221 24.17 -5.36 -1.00
C GLY A 221 23.30 -4.66 0.04
N ILE A 222 22.08 -5.14 0.26
CA ILE A 222 21.16 -4.66 1.28
C ILE A 222 20.89 -5.73 2.32
N GLU A 223 20.39 -5.32 3.48
CA GLU A 223 19.98 -6.24 4.52
C GLU A 223 18.67 -6.94 4.16
N GLY A 224 18.56 -8.23 4.50
CA GLY A 224 17.33 -8.99 4.36
C GLY A 224 17.16 -9.96 5.52
N TYR A 225 15.90 -10.20 5.90
CA TYR A 225 15.53 -11.21 6.89
C TYR A 225 14.05 -11.60 6.74
N SER A 226 13.66 -12.68 7.41
CA SER A 226 12.27 -13.12 7.44
C SER A 226 11.63 -12.90 8.81
N ILE A 227 10.30 -12.71 8.81
CA ILE A 227 9.46 -12.61 10.01
C ILE A 227 8.25 -13.53 9.90
N ASP A 228 7.82 -14.07 11.05
CA ASP A 228 6.49 -14.69 11.16
C ASP A 228 5.43 -13.59 11.28
N ALA A 229 4.64 -13.44 10.23
CA ALA A 229 3.59 -12.42 10.15
C ALA A 229 2.22 -12.92 10.65
N THR A 230 2.17 -14.02 11.40
CA THR A 230 0.93 -14.50 12.07
C THR A 230 0.78 -13.96 13.49
N ASP A 231 1.82 -13.32 14.03
CA ASP A 231 1.85 -12.71 15.36
C ASP A 231 1.97 -11.20 15.25
N ALA A 232 0.83 -10.51 15.35
CA ALA A 232 0.74 -9.06 15.15
C ALA A 232 1.55 -8.24 16.16
N HIS A 233 1.69 -8.72 17.41
CA HIS A 233 2.50 -8.06 18.43
C HIS A 233 3.99 -8.15 18.09
N ASN A 234 4.48 -9.35 17.76
CA ASN A 234 5.87 -9.52 17.35
C ASN A 234 6.17 -8.74 16.07
N VAL A 235 5.27 -8.78 15.09
CA VAL A 235 5.37 -8.01 13.84
C VAL A 235 5.51 -6.50 14.13
N ALA A 236 4.69 -5.95 15.04
CA ALA A 236 4.78 -4.53 15.40
C ALA A 236 6.16 -4.18 15.94
N ASN A 237 6.74 -5.03 16.82
CA ASN A 237 8.08 -4.83 17.36
C ASN A 237 9.19 -4.90 16.30
N GLU A 238 9.13 -5.90 15.41
CA GLU A 238 10.13 -6.05 14.34
C GLU A 238 10.05 -4.90 13.33
N LEU A 239 8.84 -4.49 12.95
CA LEU A 239 8.65 -3.37 12.04
C LEU A 239 9.06 -2.03 12.64
N ALA A 240 8.82 -1.80 13.95
CA ALA A 240 9.28 -0.60 14.63
C ALA A 240 10.81 -0.45 14.55
N LYS A 241 11.54 -1.56 14.80
CA LYS A 241 13.01 -1.60 14.66
C LYS A 241 13.47 -1.35 13.22
N ALA A 242 12.80 -1.99 12.25
CA ALA A 242 13.11 -1.83 10.84
C ALA A 242 12.90 -0.39 10.36
N ILE A 243 11.79 0.23 10.73
CA ILE A 243 11.46 1.61 10.39
C ILE A 243 12.50 2.57 10.97
N ASP A 244 12.83 2.44 12.24
CA ASP A 244 13.85 3.28 12.88
C ASP A 244 15.21 3.12 12.20
N LYS A 245 15.63 1.88 11.94
CA LYS A 245 16.89 1.58 11.26
C LYS A 245 16.95 2.19 9.85
N VAL A 246 15.93 1.97 9.03
CA VAL A 246 15.87 2.49 7.66
C VAL A 246 15.85 4.02 7.65
N ARG A 247 15.10 4.62 8.57
CA ARG A 247 14.99 6.08 8.73
C ARG A 247 16.31 6.72 9.13
N THR A 248 17.07 6.06 9.99
CA THR A 248 18.38 6.58 10.49
C THR A 248 19.54 6.32 9.54
N THR A 249 19.57 5.15 8.89
CA THR A 249 20.68 4.76 8.03
C THR A 249 20.52 5.18 6.57
N SER A 250 19.30 5.52 6.14
CA SER A 250 18.95 5.72 4.74
C SER A 250 19.36 4.53 3.84
N ARG A 251 19.29 3.30 4.37
CA ARG A 251 19.59 2.06 3.62
C ARG A 251 18.32 1.23 3.47
N PRO A 252 18.03 0.69 2.28
CA PRO A 252 16.87 -0.17 2.11
C PRO A 252 17.03 -1.52 2.81
N ILE A 253 15.89 -2.13 3.15
CA ILE A 253 15.83 -3.47 3.76
C ILE A 253 14.79 -4.29 2.99
N LEU A 254 15.04 -5.59 2.83
CA LEU A 254 14.09 -6.58 2.29
C LEU A 254 13.59 -7.49 3.42
N ILE A 255 12.30 -7.46 3.70
CA ILE A 255 11.65 -8.32 4.70
C ILE A 255 10.77 -9.34 3.98
N GLU A 256 11.02 -10.63 4.22
CA GLU A 256 10.10 -11.69 3.84
C GLU A 256 9.14 -11.97 5.00
N ALA A 257 7.89 -11.56 4.84
CA ALA A 257 6.85 -11.78 5.83
C ALA A 257 6.06 -13.05 5.49
N HIS A 258 6.17 -14.07 6.33
CA HIS A 258 5.39 -15.29 6.20
C HIS A 258 3.97 -15.03 6.67
N THR A 259 3.10 -14.72 5.71
CA THR A 259 1.69 -14.39 5.93
C THR A 259 0.79 -15.59 5.66
N LEU A 260 -0.50 -15.43 5.90
CA LEU A 260 -1.53 -16.40 5.59
C LEU A 260 -2.46 -15.86 4.51
N ARG A 261 -3.02 -16.78 3.72
CA ARG A 261 -4.14 -16.52 2.85
C ARG A 261 -5.29 -17.43 3.25
N LEU A 262 -6.19 -16.91 4.11
CA LEU A 262 -7.28 -17.69 4.72
C LEU A 262 -8.46 -17.95 3.78
N ARG A 263 -8.48 -17.31 2.61
CA ARG A 263 -9.49 -17.46 1.55
C ARG A 263 -8.80 -17.67 0.22
N GLY A 264 -9.58 -17.98 -0.81
CA GLY A 264 -9.09 -18.05 -2.19
C GLY A 264 -8.48 -16.74 -2.69
N HIS A 265 -7.89 -16.78 -3.87
CA HIS A 265 -7.32 -15.59 -4.49
C HIS A 265 -8.36 -14.49 -4.67
N ALA A 266 -9.58 -14.87 -5.08
CA ALA A 266 -10.73 -13.98 -5.23
C ALA A 266 -11.99 -14.67 -4.73
N ALA A 267 -13.10 -13.94 -4.65
CA ALA A 267 -14.38 -14.41 -4.10
C ALA A 267 -14.99 -15.63 -4.83
N TYR A 268 -14.58 -15.86 -6.06
CA TYR A 268 -15.00 -17.00 -6.89
C TYR A 268 -14.02 -18.19 -6.85
N ASP A 269 -12.89 -18.05 -6.16
CA ASP A 269 -11.87 -19.10 -6.06
C ASP A 269 -12.30 -20.16 -5.04
N THR A 270 -12.40 -21.41 -5.48
CA THR A 270 -12.85 -22.58 -4.70
C THR A 270 -11.75 -23.18 -3.84
N CYS A 271 -10.49 -22.80 -4.08
CA CYS A 271 -9.31 -23.35 -3.38
C CYS A 271 -9.04 -24.85 -3.60
N ASP A 272 -9.52 -25.43 -4.71
CA ASP A 272 -9.37 -26.86 -5.00
C ASP A 272 -7.90 -27.31 -5.17
N TYR A 273 -6.98 -26.36 -5.30
CA TYR A 273 -5.54 -26.57 -5.38
C TYR A 273 -4.85 -26.74 -4.01
N LEU A 274 -5.52 -26.47 -2.90
CA LEU A 274 -4.96 -26.67 -1.57
C LEU A 274 -4.85 -28.17 -1.24
N LEU A 275 -3.79 -28.52 -0.55
CA LEU A 275 -3.63 -29.89 -0.06
C LEU A 275 -4.63 -30.19 1.07
N PRO A 276 -5.03 -31.46 1.23
CA PRO A 276 -5.90 -31.85 2.34
C PRO A 276 -5.35 -31.42 3.71
N GLY A 277 -6.14 -30.74 4.51
CA GLY A 277 -5.77 -30.23 5.83
C GLY A 277 -4.98 -28.91 5.82
N GLU A 278 -4.64 -28.36 4.66
CA GLU A 278 -3.86 -27.12 4.58
C GLU A 278 -4.70 -25.88 4.95
N ALA A 279 -5.96 -25.86 4.53
CA ALA A 279 -6.88 -24.78 4.90
C ALA A 279 -7.09 -24.69 6.41
N GLU A 280 -7.27 -25.83 7.08
CA GLU A 280 -7.40 -25.94 8.53
C GLU A 280 -6.11 -25.52 9.23
N SER A 281 -4.96 -25.89 8.67
CA SER A 281 -3.63 -25.46 9.15
C SER A 281 -3.50 -23.94 9.10
N PHE A 282 -3.92 -23.30 8.02
CA PHE A 282 -3.88 -21.84 7.92
C PHE A 282 -4.82 -21.18 8.92
N LEU A 283 -6.04 -21.69 9.06
CA LEU A 283 -7.02 -21.16 10.03
C LEU A 283 -6.52 -21.27 11.47
N SER A 284 -5.81 -22.34 11.83
CA SER A 284 -5.25 -22.55 13.16
C SER A 284 -4.15 -21.53 13.52
N GLN A 285 -3.54 -20.92 12.50
CA GLN A 285 -2.48 -19.94 12.64
C GLN A 285 -2.99 -18.49 12.57
N ASP A 286 -4.29 -18.27 12.38
CA ASP A 286 -4.88 -16.93 12.26
C ASP A 286 -4.47 -16.00 13.42
N GLY A 287 -3.88 -14.87 13.07
CA GLY A 287 -3.35 -13.90 14.03
C GLY A 287 -4.43 -13.10 14.76
N LEU A 288 -5.62 -12.92 14.17
CA LEU A 288 -6.68 -12.14 14.82
C LEU A 288 -7.20 -12.80 16.11
N PRO A 289 -7.56 -14.10 16.16
CA PRO A 289 -7.91 -14.78 17.41
C PRO A 289 -6.75 -14.84 18.42
N LYS A 290 -5.51 -14.96 17.95
CA LYS A 290 -4.32 -14.96 18.81
C LYS A 290 -4.18 -13.62 19.54
N LEU A 291 -4.25 -12.51 18.79
CA LEU A 291 -4.15 -11.17 19.37
C LEU A 291 -5.32 -10.87 20.32
N ARG A 292 -6.55 -11.34 19.99
CA ARG A 292 -7.71 -11.25 20.90
C ARG A 292 -7.42 -11.91 22.24
N ALA A 293 -6.90 -13.13 22.21
CA ALA A 293 -6.57 -13.88 23.43
C ALA A 293 -5.48 -13.20 24.28
N GLU A 294 -4.52 -12.57 23.63
CA GLU A 294 -3.48 -11.77 24.30
C GLU A 294 -4.08 -10.50 24.93
N LEU A 295 -4.92 -9.77 24.19
CA LEU A 295 -5.58 -8.56 24.67
C LEU A 295 -6.49 -8.85 25.88
N VAL A 296 -7.22 -9.96 25.87
CA VAL A 296 -8.04 -10.38 27.03
C VAL A 296 -7.19 -10.59 28.28
N LYS A 297 -5.98 -11.14 28.15
CA LYS A 297 -5.05 -11.33 29.30
C LYS A 297 -4.54 -10.01 29.87
N CYS A 298 -4.37 -8.99 29.01
CA CYS A 298 -3.88 -7.67 29.42
C CYS A 298 -5.01 -6.72 29.86
N SER A 299 -6.26 -7.07 29.58
CA SER A 299 -7.45 -6.26 29.86
C SER A 299 -8.54 -7.09 30.54
N SER A 300 -9.72 -7.22 29.92
CA SER A 300 -10.78 -8.14 30.34
C SER A 300 -11.64 -8.55 29.15
N GLU A 301 -12.27 -9.72 29.25
CA GLU A 301 -13.20 -10.21 28.22
C GLU A 301 -14.33 -9.21 27.95
N GLU A 302 -14.83 -8.55 29.00
CA GLU A 302 -15.94 -7.59 28.89
C GLU A 302 -15.53 -6.34 28.09
N LYS A 303 -14.36 -5.78 28.36
CA LYS A 303 -13.82 -4.62 27.59
C LYS A 303 -13.57 -4.98 26.15
N VAL A 304 -13.02 -6.17 25.88
CA VAL A 304 -12.77 -6.63 24.50
C VAL A 304 -14.10 -6.80 23.76
N LYS A 305 -15.12 -7.38 24.36
CA LYS A 305 -16.46 -7.48 23.76
C LYS A 305 -17.08 -6.11 23.47
N GLN A 306 -16.95 -5.16 24.37
CA GLN A 306 -17.45 -3.80 24.14
C GLN A 306 -16.74 -3.12 22.97
N LEU A 307 -15.42 -3.33 22.84
CA LEU A 307 -14.65 -2.88 21.68
C LEU A 307 -15.17 -3.52 20.39
N GLU A 308 -15.36 -4.83 20.40
CA GLU A 308 -15.89 -5.59 19.25
C GLU A 308 -17.27 -5.06 18.83
N GLU A 309 -18.19 -4.90 19.74
CA GLU A 309 -19.53 -4.35 19.47
C GLU A 309 -19.47 -2.94 18.88
N THR A 310 -18.56 -2.11 19.38
CA THR A 310 -18.35 -0.75 18.88
C THR A 310 -17.88 -0.76 17.42
N VAL A 311 -16.86 -1.56 17.09
CA VAL A 311 -16.31 -1.69 15.74
C VAL A 311 -17.36 -2.28 14.79
N LEU A 312 -18.04 -3.35 15.18
CA LEU A 312 -19.06 -4.01 14.36
C LEU A 312 -20.23 -3.07 14.05
N SER A 313 -20.75 -2.37 15.06
CA SER A 313 -21.85 -1.42 14.89
C SER A 313 -21.49 -0.28 13.95
N PHE A 314 -20.27 0.24 14.03
CA PHE A 314 -19.77 1.27 13.12
C PHE A 314 -19.70 0.77 11.68
N ILE A 315 -19.21 -0.45 11.45
CA ILE A 315 -19.09 -1.02 10.10
C ILE A 315 -20.48 -1.24 9.49
N GLU A 316 -21.44 -1.80 10.25
CA GLU A 316 -22.80 -2.00 9.75
C GLU A 316 -23.50 -0.67 9.41
N ALA A 317 -23.28 0.37 10.22
CA ALA A 317 -23.78 1.71 9.93
C ALA A 317 -23.13 2.28 8.65
N SER A 318 -21.81 2.07 8.45
CA SER A 318 -21.07 2.50 7.27
C SER A 318 -21.57 1.80 6.00
N ILE A 319 -21.81 0.49 6.06
CA ILE A 319 -22.37 -0.28 4.95
C ILE A 319 -23.76 0.25 4.57
N LYS A 320 -24.63 0.49 5.55
CA LYS A 320 -25.98 1.01 5.31
C LYS A 320 -25.96 2.35 4.57
N VAL A 321 -25.05 3.25 4.97
CA VAL A 321 -24.89 4.56 4.30
C VAL A 321 -24.35 4.37 2.89
N SER A 322 -23.30 3.58 2.71
CA SER A 322 -22.68 3.35 1.40
C SER A 322 -23.64 2.66 0.42
N LEU A 323 -24.49 1.74 0.88
CA LEU A 323 -25.53 1.12 0.05
C LEU A 323 -26.61 2.10 -0.41
N SER A 324 -26.87 3.16 0.36
CA SER A 324 -27.85 4.21 0.01
C SER A 324 -27.28 5.32 -0.85
N THR A 325 -25.96 5.32 -1.07
CA THR A 325 -25.27 6.34 -1.88
C THR A 325 -25.57 6.13 -3.37
N ALA A 326 -25.85 7.21 -4.08
CA ALA A 326 -26.21 7.17 -5.50
C ALA A 326 -25.05 6.66 -6.36
N ARG A 327 -25.40 6.06 -7.50
CA ARG A 327 -24.42 5.75 -8.54
C ARG A 327 -24.04 7.03 -9.28
N PRO A 328 -22.81 7.11 -9.88
CA PRO A 328 -22.42 8.28 -10.68
C PRO A 328 -23.31 8.43 -11.92
N ASP A 329 -23.51 9.68 -12.36
CA ASP A 329 -24.20 9.94 -13.64
C ASP A 329 -23.29 9.45 -14.80
N PRO A 330 -23.80 8.68 -15.76
CA PRO A 330 -23.04 8.29 -16.95
C PRO A 330 -22.43 9.47 -17.73
N LYS A 331 -23.00 10.66 -17.61
CA LYS A 331 -22.46 11.88 -18.25
C LYS A 331 -21.09 12.26 -17.68
N ASP A 332 -20.83 11.92 -16.43
CA ASP A 332 -19.56 12.24 -15.76
C ASP A 332 -18.45 11.24 -16.09
N MET A 333 -18.74 10.21 -16.91
CA MET A 333 -17.78 9.13 -17.17
C MET A 333 -16.45 9.64 -17.76
N GLN A 334 -16.49 10.70 -18.56
CA GLN A 334 -15.30 11.29 -19.16
C GLN A 334 -14.69 12.44 -18.33
N ALA A 335 -15.34 12.87 -17.26
CA ALA A 335 -14.81 13.93 -16.41
C ALA A 335 -13.53 13.45 -15.71
N ASP A 336 -12.55 14.32 -15.59
CA ASP A 336 -11.26 14.08 -14.90
C ASP A 336 -10.41 12.92 -15.48
N LEU A 337 -10.69 12.42 -16.69
CA LEU A 337 -9.83 11.44 -17.36
C LEU A 337 -8.56 12.05 -17.92
N PHE A 338 -8.63 13.29 -18.32
CA PHE A 338 -7.51 14.03 -18.88
C PHE A 338 -7.30 15.31 -18.09
N ALA A 339 -6.06 15.72 -17.98
CA ALA A 339 -5.76 17.05 -17.46
C ALA A 339 -6.50 18.11 -18.30
N PRO A 340 -6.90 19.24 -17.68
CA PRO A 340 -7.45 20.35 -18.46
C PRO A 340 -6.51 20.69 -19.61
N VAL A 341 -7.06 20.83 -20.80
CA VAL A 341 -6.27 21.21 -21.98
C VAL A 341 -5.56 22.52 -21.67
N GLN A 342 -4.28 22.44 -21.39
CA GLN A 342 -3.45 23.64 -21.35
C GLN A 342 -3.53 24.24 -22.75
N LYS A 343 -3.74 25.56 -22.83
CA LYS A 343 -3.67 26.25 -24.13
C LYS A 343 -2.42 25.78 -24.81
N PRO A 344 -2.49 25.30 -26.08
CA PRO A 344 -1.31 24.85 -26.79
C PRO A 344 -0.23 25.93 -26.66
N PHE A 345 0.97 25.55 -26.25
CA PHE A 345 2.08 26.45 -26.21
C PHE A 345 2.22 27.04 -27.62
N ALA A 346 1.93 28.33 -27.74
CA ALA A 346 1.86 28.98 -29.05
C ALA A 346 3.31 29.20 -29.52
N TRP A 347 3.90 28.15 -30.12
CA TRP A 347 5.21 28.26 -30.80
C TRP A 347 5.24 29.46 -31.74
N LYS A 348 4.11 29.77 -32.38
CA LYS A 348 3.94 30.89 -33.28
C LYS A 348 4.15 32.24 -32.56
N ALA A 349 3.73 32.36 -31.30
CA ALA A 349 3.93 33.57 -30.52
C ALA A 349 5.40 33.84 -30.14
N LEU A 350 6.24 32.81 -30.10
CA LEU A 350 7.69 32.95 -29.90
C LEU A 350 8.43 33.34 -31.19
N ILE A 351 7.89 32.94 -32.34
CA ILE A 351 8.50 33.23 -33.66
C ILE A 351 8.03 34.60 -34.16
N ASP A 352 6.78 34.99 -33.88
CA ASP A 352 6.16 36.23 -34.34
C ASP A 352 6.32 37.42 -33.35
N SER A 353 6.92 37.22 -32.17
CA SER A 353 7.22 38.33 -31.28
C SER A 353 8.43 39.09 -31.83
N GLU A 354 8.22 40.34 -32.20
CA GLU A 354 9.29 41.33 -32.44
C GLU A 354 10.05 41.61 -31.12
N THR A 355 10.68 40.58 -30.54
CA THR A 355 11.60 40.77 -29.45
C THR A 355 12.95 41.19 -30.00
N PRO A 356 13.51 42.31 -29.57
CA PRO A 356 14.78 42.80 -30.08
C PRO A 356 15.87 41.77 -29.80
N GLU A 357 16.55 41.34 -30.88
CA GLU A 357 17.77 40.54 -30.87
C GLU A 357 17.79 39.29 -29.97
N VAL A 358 16.97 38.29 -30.28
CA VAL A 358 17.28 36.95 -29.83
C VAL A 358 18.54 36.51 -30.54
N LYS A 359 19.69 36.42 -29.83
CA LYS A 359 20.89 35.81 -30.35
C LYS A 359 20.57 34.36 -30.75
N THR A 360 20.43 34.14 -32.03
CA THR A 360 20.23 32.79 -32.57
C THR A 360 21.54 32.06 -32.67
N GLU A 361 21.58 30.81 -32.24
CA GLU A 361 22.73 29.92 -32.34
C GLU A 361 22.31 28.72 -33.21
N THR A 362 23.12 28.40 -34.20
CA THR A 362 22.89 27.21 -35.01
C THR A 362 23.44 25.98 -34.29
N LEU A 363 22.58 25.08 -33.92
CA LEU A 363 22.89 23.84 -33.19
C LEU A 363 22.35 22.64 -33.96
N ASN A 364 23.05 21.52 -33.90
CA ASN A 364 22.41 20.26 -34.27
C ASN A 364 21.45 19.80 -33.14
N SER A 365 20.60 18.82 -33.43
CA SER A 365 19.56 18.36 -32.44
C SER A 365 20.18 17.90 -31.13
N ALA A 366 21.30 17.17 -31.15
CA ALA A 366 21.96 16.70 -29.93
C ALA A 366 22.49 17.86 -29.07
N GLN A 367 23.11 18.86 -29.71
CA GLN A 367 23.60 20.06 -29.03
C GLN A 367 22.43 20.87 -28.43
N ALA A 368 21.31 21.02 -29.17
CA ALA A 368 20.14 21.74 -28.71
C ALA A 368 19.49 21.05 -27.48
N ILE A 369 19.36 19.73 -27.53
CA ILE A 369 18.83 18.92 -26.38
C ILE A 369 19.78 19.07 -25.18
N ASN A 370 21.07 18.89 -25.35
CA ASN A 370 22.05 19.01 -24.26
C ASN A 370 22.01 20.40 -23.61
N LYS A 371 21.93 21.46 -24.42
CA LYS A 371 21.85 22.83 -23.93
C LYS A 371 20.54 23.08 -23.17
N ALA A 372 19.41 22.54 -23.65
CA ALA A 372 18.10 22.63 -22.97
C ALA A 372 18.13 21.91 -21.63
N LEU A 373 18.70 20.68 -21.58
CA LEU A 373 18.81 19.92 -20.34
C LEU A 373 19.71 20.62 -19.31
N LYS A 374 20.86 21.14 -19.74
CA LYS A 374 21.75 21.94 -18.88
C LYS A 374 21.02 23.18 -18.32
N LYS A 375 20.26 23.88 -19.16
CA LYS A 375 19.46 25.03 -18.73
C LYS A 375 18.44 24.64 -17.68
N ILE A 376 17.68 23.56 -17.90
CA ILE A 376 16.68 23.05 -16.94
C ILE A 376 17.35 22.72 -15.60
N LEU A 377 18.46 21.99 -15.60
CA LEU A 377 19.17 21.64 -14.36
C LEU A 377 19.74 22.86 -13.63
N THR A 378 20.08 23.93 -14.36
CA THR A 378 20.59 25.17 -13.76
C THR A 378 19.49 26.04 -13.19
N GLU A 379 18.32 26.11 -13.86
CA GLU A 379 17.24 27.03 -13.53
C GLU A 379 16.19 26.41 -12.61
N ARG A 380 16.14 25.08 -12.52
CA ARG A 380 15.13 24.33 -11.76
C ARG A 380 15.80 23.31 -10.84
N SER A 381 16.00 23.70 -9.59
CA SER A 381 16.65 22.87 -8.56
C SER A 381 15.88 21.57 -8.27
N GLU A 382 14.58 21.54 -8.57
CA GLU A 382 13.71 20.36 -8.42
C GLU A 382 13.85 19.33 -9.55
N SER A 383 14.56 19.69 -10.65
CA SER A 383 14.68 18.82 -11.81
C SER A 383 15.71 17.71 -11.59
N VAL A 384 15.37 16.51 -12.03
CA VAL A 384 16.25 15.33 -12.04
C VAL A 384 16.24 14.73 -13.45
N ILE A 385 17.40 14.35 -13.95
CA ILE A 385 17.55 13.63 -15.22
C ILE A 385 17.97 12.20 -14.89
N LEU A 386 17.19 11.25 -15.40
CA LEU A 386 17.48 9.82 -15.30
C LEU A 386 17.70 9.25 -16.70
N GLY A 387 18.69 8.38 -16.84
CA GLY A 387 18.99 7.73 -18.13
C GLY A 387 20.30 6.96 -18.09
N GLN A 388 20.59 6.27 -19.19
CA GLN A 388 21.83 5.55 -19.38
C GLN A 388 22.93 6.55 -19.85
N ASP A 389 24.14 6.41 -19.32
CA ASP A 389 25.33 7.21 -19.68
C ASP A 389 25.14 8.74 -19.61
N ILE A 390 24.33 9.20 -18.66
CA ILE A 390 24.07 10.63 -18.46
C ILE A 390 24.86 11.25 -17.30
N GLY A 391 25.47 10.44 -16.44
CA GLY A 391 26.32 10.87 -15.34
C GLY A 391 27.79 10.86 -15.74
N THR A 392 28.54 11.88 -15.41
CA THR A 392 30.02 11.93 -15.50
C THR A 392 30.57 12.40 -14.22
#